data_8815b23ac9cc3ebc627581d93443bea0
#
_entry.id   8815b23ac9cc3ebc627581d93443bea0
#
_cell.length_a   1.000
_cell.length_b   1.000
_cell.length_c   1.000
_cell.angle_alpha   90.00
_cell.angle_beta   90.00
_cell.angle_gamma   90.00
#
_symmetry.space_group_name_H-M   'P 1'
#
loop_
_entity.id
_entity.type
_entity.pdbx_description
1 polymer ?
#
loop_
_entity_poly.entity_id
_entity_poly.type
_entity_poly.pdbx_seq_one_letter_code
_entity_poly.pdbx_strand_id
1 'polypeptide(L)'
;IEPYKNCGNNVIIANPNAPTGMNLPLSAIEEVAASNPDRVVMVDEAYVDFGGESCVSLLSKYENLVIIQTFSKSRSLAGARVGFAIASPELIADMNRIKYSFNPYNVNRLSILAGAAAMRDWDYTKECTGRICKTREKTTEALRALGFTVLDSKTNFIFAKSGDMPGKVYFDGLR
;
A
#
# COMPACT_ATOMS: atom_id res chain seq x y z
N ILE A 1 13.44 -0.42 -10.72
CA ILE A 1 13.39 0.97 -10.20
C ILE A 1 14.14 1.97 -11.08
N GLU A 2 15.03 1.52 -11.98
CA GLU A 2 15.90 2.40 -12.79
C GLU A 2 15.18 3.56 -13.49
N PRO A 3 13.99 3.37 -14.11
CA PRO A 3 13.27 4.49 -14.75
C PRO A 3 12.80 5.59 -13.79
N TYR A 4 12.81 5.32 -12.50
CA TYR A 4 12.36 6.27 -11.46
C TYR A 4 13.51 7.06 -10.82
N LYS A 5 14.76 6.71 -11.12
CA LYS A 5 15.96 7.41 -10.63
C LYS A 5 16.26 8.61 -11.54
N ASN A 6 16.56 9.75 -10.91
CA ASN A 6 16.90 11.00 -11.64
C ASN A 6 15.92 11.34 -12.78
N CYS A 7 14.65 10.99 -12.62
CA CYS A 7 13.68 11.10 -13.72
C CYS A 7 13.18 12.54 -13.98
N GLY A 8 13.53 13.49 -13.10
CA GLY A 8 13.12 14.89 -13.22
C GLY A 8 11.64 15.17 -12.91
N ASN A 9 10.86 14.13 -12.58
CA ASN A 9 9.44 14.19 -12.26
C ASN A 9 9.17 13.74 -10.82
N ASN A 10 7.99 14.06 -10.30
CA ASN A 10 7.49 13.43 -9.09
C ASN A 10 7.22 11.93 -9.37
N VAL A 11 7.48 11.10 -8.37
CA VAL A 11 7.35 9.64 -8.47
C VAL A 11 6.23 9.16 -7.54
N ILE A 12 5.40 8.25 -8.04
CA ILE A 12 4.38 7.57 -7.23
C ILE A 12 4.59 6.07 -7.36
N ILE A 13 4.76 5.38 -6.24
CA ILE A 13 5.00 3.93 -6.19
C ILE A 13 3.98 3.30 -5.24
N ALA A 14 3.21 2.32 -5.71
CA ALA A 14 2.41 1.46 -4.84
C ALA A 14 3.30 0.33 -4.30
N ASN A 15 3.51 0.29 -2.99
CA ASN A 15 4.38 -0.69 -2.33
C ASN A 15 3.81 -1.15 -0.98
N PRO A 16 3.29 -2.36 -0.87
CA PRO A 16 3.16 -3.42 -1.91
C PRO A 16 2.25 -3.04 -3.08
N ASN A 17 2.58 -3.54 -4.27
CA ASN A 17 1.92 -3.16 -5.51
C ASN A 17 0.56 -3.85 -5.70
N ALA A 18 -0.43 -3.12 -6.15
CA ALA A 18 -1.67 -3.65 -6.70
C ALA A 18 -1.66 -3.44 -8.23
N PRO A 19 -1.93 -4.48 -9.05
CA PRO A 19 -2.55 -5.77 -8.71
C PRO A 19 -1.58 -6.93 -8.48
N THR A 20 -0.27 -6.76 -8.59
CA THR A 20 0.68 -7.88 -8.59
C THR A 20 0.91 -8.49 -7.21
N GLY A 21 0.72 -7.74 -6.14
CA GLY A 21 1.06 -8.12 -4.77
C GLY A 21 2.55 -8.00 -4.43
N MET A 22 3.40 -7.73 -5.41
CA MET A 22 4.85 -7.66 -5.23
C MET A 22 5.25 -6.48 -4.34
N ASN A 23 6.35 -6.66 -3.62
CA ASN A 23 6.90 -5.64 -2.72
C ASN A 23 8.34 -5.34 -3.09
N LEU A 24 8.66 -4.05 -3.19
CA LEU A 24 10.03 -3.58 -3.29
C LEU A 24 10.67 -3.55 -1.89
N PRO A 25 11.95 -3.87 -1.76
CA PRO A 25 12.66 -3.70 -0.49
C PRO A 25 12.81 -2.20 -0.16
N LEU A 26 12.98 -1.91 1.13
CA LEU A 26 13.14 -0.54 1.63
C LEU A 26 14.31 0.19 0.95
N SER A 27 15.41 -0.52 0.69
CA SER A 27 16.59 0.01 -0.02
C SER A 27 16.27 0.53 -1.43
N ALA A 28 15.35 -0.12 -2.15
CA ALA A 28 14.94 0.33 -3.48
C ALA A 28 14.15 1.65 -3.42
N ILE A 29 13.29 1.83 -2.41
CA ILE A 29 12.59 3.10 -2.19
C ILE A 29 13.58 4.18 -1.75
N GLU A 30 14.54 3.83 -0.89
CA GLU A 30 15.60 4.73 -0.45
C GLU A 30 16.43 5.24 -1.64
N GLU A 31 16.82 4.37 -2.57
CA GLU A 31 17.54 4.77 -3.79
C GLU A 31 16.74 5.75 -4.65
N VAL A 32 15.42 5.53 -4.80
CA VAL A 32 14.55 6.43 -5.56
C VAL A 32 14.43 7.79 -4.86
N ALA A 33 14.24 7.81 -3.54
CA ALA A 33 14.16 9.06 -2.77
C ALA A 33 15.47 9.86 -2.85
N ALA A 34 16.61 9.19 -2.65
CA ALA A 34 17.93 9.80 -2.70
C ALA A 34 18.30 10.37 -4.07
N SER A 35 17.86 9.71 -5.16
CA SER A 35 18.17 10.13 -6.53
C SER A 35 17.27 11.24 -7.06
N ASN A 36 16.22 11.63 -6.32
CA ASN A 36 15.26 12.67 -6.72
C ASN A 36 15.07 13.75 -5.63
N PRO A 37 16.13 14.39 -5.12
CA PRO A 37 16.06 15.25 -3.93
C PRO A 37 15.11 16.44 -4.09
N ASP A 38 14.94 16.97 -5.31
CA ASP A 38 14.08 18.11 -5.64
C ASP A 38 12.68 17.69 -6.14
N ARG A 39 12.31 16.44 -5.99
CA ARG A 39 11.03 15.88 -6.47
C ARG A 39 10.37 15.07 -5.38
N VAL A 40 9.05 15.16 -5.30
CA VAL A 40 8.29 14.34 -4.34
C VAL A 40 8.28 12.89 -4.77
N VAL A 41 8.64 12.01 -3.84
CA VAL A 41 8.50 10.57 -3.97
C VAL A 41 7.38 10.12 -3.03
N MET A 42 6.27 9.68 -3.62
CA MET A 42 5.09 9.23 -2.88
C MET A 42 5.03 7.71 -2.90
N VAL A 43 4.93 7.09 -1.73
CA VAL A 43 4.76 5.65 -1.57
C VAL A 43 3.36 5.37 -1.05
N ASP A 44 2.55 4.69 -1.85
CA ASP A 44 1.23 4.20 -1.44
C ASP A 44 1.40 2.85 -0.74
N GLU A 45 1.27 2.88 0.58
CA GLU A 45 1.39 1.74 1.48
C GLU A 45 0.02 1.14 1.88
N ALA A 46 -0.98 1.21 1.00
CA ALA A 46 -2.31 0.72 1.31
C ALA A 46 -2.35 -0.75 1.79
N TYR A 47 -1.35 -1.55 1.45
CA TYR A 47 -1.27 -2.97 1.78
C TYR A 47 -0.09 -3.33 2.69
N VAL A 48 0.65 -2.39 3.22
CA VAL A 48 1.89 -2.63 3.99
C VAL A 48 1.70 -3.57 5.19
N ASP A 49 0.57 -3.49 5.86
CA ASP A 49 0.24 -4.30 7.05
C ASP A 49 0.11 -5.82 6.77
N PHE A 50 0.13 -6.24 5.50
CA PHE A 50 0.05 -7.66 5.10
C PHE A 50 1.44 -8.30 4.87
N GLY A 51 2.48 -7.75 5.47
CA GLY A 51 3.84 -8.29 5.46
C GLY A 51 4.82 -7.49 4.60
N GLY A 52 4.47 -6.25 4.24
CA GLY A 52 5.41 -5.26 3.73
C GLY A 52 6.22 -4.62 4.88
N GLU A 53 7.23 -3.85 4.50
CA GLU A 53 8.00 -3.00 5.40
C GLU A 53 7.69 -1.53 5.07
N SER A 54 7.28 -0.76 6.10
CA SER A 54 6.92 0.64 5.90
C SER A 54 8.14 1.53 5.70
N CYS A 55 8.04 2.46 4.77
CA CYS A 55 9.05 3.49 4.50
C CYS A 55 9.11 4.61 5.56
N VAL A 56 8.30 4.55 6.62
CA VAL A 56 8.27 5.56 7.69
C VAL A 56 9.66 5.79 8.30
N SER A 57 10.49 4.75 8.40
CA SER A 57 11.87 4.85 8.90
C SER A 57 12.77 5.74 8.04
N LEU A 58 12.44 5.95 6.77
CA LEU A 58 13.20 6.80 5.84
C LEU A 58 12.88 8.29 5.95
N LEU A 59 11.76 8.66 6.58
CA LEU A 59 11.34 10.06 6.70
C LEU A 59 12.34 10.95 7.46
N SER A 60 13.13 10.37 8.36
CA SER A 60 14.18 11.12 9.05
C SER A 60 15.39 11.47 8.17
N LYS A 61 15.50 10.85 6.99
CA LYS A 61 16.60 11.04 6.04
C LYS A 61 16.18 11.80 4.79
N TYR A 62 14.91 11.68 4.37
CA TYR A 62 14.42 12.14 3.08
C TYR A 62 13.16 13.01 3.24
N GLU A 63 13.34 14.33 3.21
CA GLU A 63 12.25 15.31 3.35
C GLU A 63 11.29 15.31 2.16
N ASN A 64 11.73 14.79 1.00
CA ASN A 64 10.94 14.67 -0.23
C ASN A 64 10.03 13.43 -0.27
N LEU A 65 10.04 12.60 0.79
CA LEU A 65 9.24 11.37 0.86
C LEU A 65 7.85 11.64 1.46
N VAL A 66 6.82 11.11 0.80
CA VAL A 66 5.43 11.09 1.29
C VAL A 66 4.95 9.65 1.36
N ILE A 67 4.45 9.23 2.51
CA ILE A 67 3.89 7.91 2.72
C ILE A 67 2.38 8.03 2.89
N ILE A 68 1.62 7.25 2.14
CA ILE A 68 0.15 7.22 2.22
C ILE A 68 -0.28 5.87 2.74
N GLN A 69 -1.13 5.87 3.77
CA GLN A 69 -1.75 4.68 4.32
C GLN A 69 -3.27 4.84 4.40
N THR A 70 -3.99 3.72 4.47
CA THR A 70 -5.44 3.69 4.49
C THR A 70 -5.98 2.79 5.59
N PHE A 71 -7.16 3.13 6.09
CA PHE A 71 -7.93 2.25 6.97
C PHE A 71 -8.81 1.25 6.20
N SER A 72 -8.87 1.38 4.88
CA SER A 72 -9.79 0.60 4.04
C SER A 72 -9.44 -0.89 3.94
N LYS A 73 -8.21 -1.28 4.20
CA LYS A 73 -7.69 -2.65 3.98
C LYS A 73 -7.49 -3.38 5.31
N SER A 74 -6.35 -3.23 5.93
CA SER A 74 -5.97 -3.94 7.16
C SER A 74 -6.87 -3.63 8.36
N ARG A 75 -7.42 -2.41 8.42
CA ARG A 75 -8.29 -1.94 9.50
C ARG A 75 -9.78 -2.15 9.22
N SER A 76 -10.15 -2.80 8.11
CA SER A 76 -11.55 -3.15 7.74
C SER A 76 -12.53 -1.97 7.73
N LEU A 77 -12.06 -0.73 7.51
CA LEU A 77 -12.85 0.50 7.54
C LEU A 77 -13.04 1.12 6.14
N ALA A 78 -13.20 0.30 5.10
CA ALA A 78 -13.36 0.78 3.72
C ALA A 78 -14.53 1.77 3.58
N GLY A 79 -15.65 1.54 4.27
CA GLY A 79 -16.82 2.41 4.27
C GLY A 79 -16.61 3.75 4.99
N ALA A 80 -15.66 3.85 5.90
CA ALA A 80 -15.36 5.08 6.64
C ALA A 80 -14.64 6.14 5.79
N ARG A 81 -14.05 5.78 4.67
CA ARG A 81 -13.31 6.66 3.74
C ARG A 81 -12.19 7.44 4.42
N VAL A 82 -11.38 6.77 5.24
CA VAL A 82 -10.27 7.36 6.00
C VAL A 82 -8.92 6.84 5.51
N GLY A 83 -7.98 7.73 5.34
CA GLY A 83 -6.57 7.49 5.11
C GLY A 83 -5.76 8.64 5.69
N PHE A 84 -4.47 8.52 5.67
CA PHE A 84 -3.55 9.55 6.16
C PHE A 84 -2.25 9.55 5.37
N ALA A 85 -1.59 10.70 5.38
CA ALA A 85 -0.25 10.86 4.86
C ALA A 85 0.73 11.17 5.99
N ILE A 86 1.97 10.70 5.85
CA ILE A 86 3.10 11.00 6.72
C ILE A 86 4.21 11.56 5.83
N ALA A 87 4.69 12.76 6.15
CA ALA A 87 5.73 13.43 5.38
C ALA A 87 6.39 14.53 6.25
N SER A 88 7.34 15.27 5.67
CA SER A 88 7.90 16.48 6.30
C SER A 88 6.80 17.52 6.58
N PRO A 89 6.97 18.40 7.60
CA PRO A 89 6.00 19.46 7.90
C PRO A 89 5.67 20.33 6.69
N GLU A 90 6.64 20.63 5.85
CA GLU A 90 6.52 21.47 4.65
C GLU A 90 5.58 20.81 3.63
N LEU A 91 5.80 19.53 3.32
CA LEU A 91 4.95 18.79 2.41
C LEU A 91 3.52 18.64 2.95
N ILE A 92 3.36 18.40 4.25
CA ILE A 92 2.03 18.36 4.88
C ILE A 92 1.35 19.73 4.79
N ALA A 93 2.08 20.83 4.97
CA ALA A 93 1.52 22.18 4.80
C ALA A 93 1.01 22.42 3.38
N ASP A 94 1.79 22.01 2.36
CA ASP A 94 1.39 22.13 0.95
C ASP A 94 0.18 21.24 0.61
N MET A 95 0.15 20.01 1.09
CA MET A 95 -1.01 19.13 0.96
C MET A 95 -2.27 19.75 1.59
N ASN A 96 -2.15 20.39 2.75
CA ASN A 96 -3.26 21.09 3.39
C ASN A 96 -3.74 22.31 2.58
N ARG A 97 -2.83 23.10 2.00
CA ARG A 97 -3.20 24.21 1.10
C ARG A 97 -4.04 23.71 -0.07
N ILE A 98 -3.60 22.64 -0.72
CA ILE A 98 -4.34 22.02 -1.84
C ILE A 98 -5.69 21.48 -1.36
N LYS A 99 -5.71 20.73 -0.24
CA LYS A 99 -6.92 20.19 0.35
C LYS A 99 -7.97 21.28 0.61
N TYR A 100 -7.57 22.35 1.25
CA TYR A 100 -8.50 23.45 1.59
C TYR A 100 -8.96 24.25 0.36
N SER A 101 -8.17 24.25 -0.71
CA SER A 101 -8.55 24.92 -1.97
C SER A 101 -9.50 24.07 -2.82
N PHE A 102 -9.36 22.73 -2.78
CA PHE A 102 -10.09 21.82 -3.65
C PHE A 102 -11.27 21.12 -2.94
N ASN A 103 -11.04 20.63 -1.72
CA ASN A 103 -12.05 19.93 -0.92
C ASN A 103 -11.84 20.22 0.58
N PRO A 104 -12.39 21.32 1.10
CA PRO A 104 -12.19 21.73 2.49
C PRO A 104 -12.95 20.89 3.50
N TYR A 105 -13.85 20.01 3.04
CA TYR A 105 -14.69 19.23 3.92
C TYR A 105 -13.88 18.20 4.71
N ASN A 106 -14.14 18.16 6.01
CA ASN A 106 -13.46 17.24 6.92
C ASN A 106 -14.08 15.83 6.86
N VAL A 107 -13.29 14.85 7.29
CA VAL A 107 -13.80 13.51 7.58
C VAL A 107 -14.89 13.61 8.67
N ASN A 108 -15.98 12.88 8.53
CA ASN A 108 -17.07 12.91 9.49
C ASN A 108 -16.63 12.36 10.87
N ARG A 109 -17.31 12.78 11.93
CA ARG A 109 -16.93 12.47 13.31
C ARG A 109 -16.90 10.97 13.60
N LEU A 110 -17.84 10.20 13.07
CA LEU A 110 -17.89 8.75 13.30
C LEU A 110 -16.69 8.04 12.67
N SER A 111 -16.33 8.42 11.45
CA SER A 111 -15.12 7.90 10.78
C SER A 111 -13.83 8.24 11.52
N ILE A 112 -13.72 9.45 12.09
CA ILE A 112 -12.57 9.85 12.91
C ILE A 112 -12.49 8.99 14.18
N LEU A 113 -13.61 8.80 14.89
CA LEU A 113 -13.66 8.00 16.11
C LEU A 113 -13.34 6.52 15.83
N ALA A 114 -13.92 5.96 14.76
CA ALA A 114 -13.64 4.59 14.33
C ALA A 114 -12.17 4.41 13.92
N GLY A 115 -11.60 5.35 13.17
CA GLY A 115 -10.20 5.33 12.80
C GLY A 115 -9.27 5.40 14.03
N ALA A 116 -9.56 6.30 14.97
CA ALA A 116 -8.79 6.42 16.20
C ALA A 116 -8.87 5.14 17.06
N ALA A 117 -10.03 4.50 17.13
CA ALA A 117 -10.19 3.21 17.82
C ALA A 117 -9.37 2.12 17.13
N ALA A 118 -9.45 1.99 15.80
CA ALA A 118 -8.70 1.02 15.02
C ALA A 118 -7.17 1.20 15.14
N MET A 119 -6.68 2.44 15.30
CA MET A 119 -5.26 2.69 15.55
C MET A 119 -4.80 2.21 16.92
N ARG A 120 -5.67 2.31 17.93
CA ARG A 120 -5.35 1.84 19.29
C ARG A 120 -5.41 0.32 19.42
N ASP A 121 -6.25 -0.33 18.64
CA ASP A 121 -6.44 -1.79 18.64
C ASP A 121 -5.48 -2.48 17.68
N TRP A 122 -4.19 -2.28 17.95
CA TRP A 122 -3.12 -2.83 17.12
C TRP A 122 -3.03 -4.35 17.21
N ASP A 123 -3.30 -4.93 18.36
CA ASP A 123 -3.19 -6.38 18.55
C ASP A 123 -4.25 -7.13 17.75
N TYR A 124 -5.50 -6.64 17.73
CA TYR A 124 -6.54 -7.17 16.85
C TYR A 124 -6.17 -7.05 15.37
N THR A 125 -5.63 -5.91 14.97
CA THR A 125 -5.18 -5.70 13.59
C THR A 125 -4.10 -6.71 13.21
N LYS A 126 -3.09 -6.92 14.05
CA LYS A 126 -2.04 -7.93 13.83
C LYS A 126 -2.59 -9.35 13.73
N GLU A 127 -3.52 -9.70 14.61
CA GLU A 127 -4.16 -11.02 14.57
C GLU A 127 -4.87 -11.22 13.23
N CYS A 128 -5.71 -10.28 12.82
CA CYS A 128 -6.47 -10.36 11.57
C CYS A 128 -5.56 -10.42 10.34
N THR A 129 -4.58 -9.51 10.23
CA THR A 129 -3.63 -9.50 9.11
C THR A 129 -2.77 -10.76 9.10
N GLY A 130 -2.35 -11.26 10.25
CA GLY A 130 -1.60 -12.50 10.37
C GLY A 130 -2.39 -13.73 9.89
N ARG A 131 -3.69 -13.80 10.18
CA ARG A 131 -4.59 -14.85 9.65
C ARG A 131 -4.70 -14.76 8.12
N ILE A 132 -4.85 -13.57 7.58
CA ILE A 132 -4.91 -13.33 6.12
C ILE A 132 -3.59 -13.76 5.46
N CYS A 133 -2.44 -13.39 6.02
CA CYS A 133 -1.13 -13.79 5.50
C CYS A 133 -0.97 -15.31 5.45
N LYS A 134 -1.34 -16.01 6.52
CA LYS A 134 -1.31 -17.49 6.57
C LYS A 134 -2.24 -18.12 5.52
N THR A 135 -3.44 -17.56 5.31
CA THR A 135 -4.37 -18.02 4.29
C THR A 135 -3.81 -17.79 2.89
N ARG A 136 -3.23 -16.61 2.64
CA ARG A 136 -2.57 -16.29 1.37
C ARG A 136 -1.46 -17.28 1.04
N GLU A 137 -0.58 -17.58 2.00
CA GLU A 137 0.52 -18.55 1.83
C GLU A 137 -0.01 -19.92 1.44
N LYS A 138 -0.96 -20.47 2.20
CA LYS A 138 -1.59 -21.76 1.89
C LYS A 138 -2.26 -21.77 0.52
N THR A 139 -2.96 -20.69 0.16
CA THR A 139 -3.62 -20.59 -1.15
C THR A 139 -2.60 -20.51 -2.27
N THR A 140 -1.50 -19.79 -2.08
CA THR A 140 -0.40 -19.70 -3.05
C THR A 140 0.22 -21.08 -3.31
N GLU A 141 0.51 -21.85 -2.25
CA GLU A 141 1.04 -23.21 -2.36
C GLU A 141 0.06 -24.14 -3.09
N ALA A 142 -1.22 -24.10 -2.73
CA ALA A 142 -2.24 -24.91 -3.37
C ALA A 142 -2.39 -24.59 -4.87
N LEU A 143 -2.40 -23.32 -5.25
CA LEU A 143 -2.48 -22.92 -6.66
C LEU A 143 -1.23 -23.31 -7.44
N ARG A 144 -0.05 -23.17 -6.86
CA ARG A 144 1.21 -23.64 -7.48
C ARG A 144 1.19 -25.16 -7.70
N ALA A 145 0.66 -25.93 -6.73
CA ALA A 145 0.49 -27.38 -6.88
C ALA A 145 -0.50 -27.76 -8.00
N LEU A 146 -1.45 -26.89 -8.32
CA LEU A 146 -2.37 -27.05 -9.46
C LEU A 146 -1.79 -26.52 -10.79
N GLY A 147 -0.51 -26.15 -10.83
CA GLY A 147 0.17 -25.69 -12.06
C GLY A 147 0.04 -24.20 -12.37
N PHE A 148 -0.51 -23.40 -11.46
CA PHE A 148 -0.55 -21.94 -11.66
C PHE A 148 0.81 -21.30 -11.39
N THR A 149 1.16 -20.30 -12.19
CA THR A 149 2.21 -19.34 -11.84
C THR A 149 1.63 -18.28 -10.91
N VAL A 150 2.13 -18.21 -9.68
CA VAL A 150 1.65 -17.25 -8.66
C VAL A 150 2.81 -16.35 -8.23
N LEU A 151 2.63 -15.04 -8.35
CA LEU A 151 3.60 -14.05 -7.88
C LEU A 151 3.64 -14.03 -6.35
N ASP A 152 4.81 -13.74 -5.79
CA ASP A 152 4.97 -13.53 -4.35
C ASP A 152 4.24 -12.26 -3.93
N SER A 153 3.32 -12.40 -2.97
CA SER A 153 2.47 -11.30 -2.55
C SER A 153 2.74 -10.87 -1.11
N LYS A 154 2.72 -9.56 -0.88
CA LYS A 154 2.69 -8.90 0.44
C LYS A 154 1.40 -8.09 0.62
N THR A 155 0.31 -8.56 0.02
CA THR A 155 -1.03 -7.95 0.10
C THR A 155 -2.06 -8.94 0.64
N ASN A 156 -3.33 -8.57 0.68
CA ASN A 156 -4.44 -9.46 1.03
C ASN A 156 -5.07 -10.17 -0.18
N PHE A 157 -4.35 -10.22 -1.30
CA PHE A 157 -4.73 -10.92 -2.53
C PHE A 157 -3.51 -11.59 -3.16
N ILE A 158 -3.75 -12.41 -4.17
CA ILE A 158 -2.72 -13.06 -4.98
C ILE A 158 -2.95 -12.76 -6.46
N PHE A 159 -1.88 -12.73 -7.23
CA PHE A 159 -1.91 -12.61 -8.68
C PHE A 159 -1.43 -13.92 -9.29
N ALA A 160 -2.35 -14.64 -9.93
CA ALA A 160 -2.10 -15.97 -10.46
C ALA A 160 -2.42 -16.03 -11.95
N LYS A 161 -1.62 -16.80 -12.69
CA LYS A 161 -1.80 -17.09 -14.12
C LYS A 161 -1.86 -18.61 -14.32
N SER A 162 -2.89 -19.08 -15.00
CA SER A 162 -2.92 -20.47 -15.51
C SER A 162 -1.97 -20.65 -16.69
N GLY A 163 -1.35 -21.84 -16.81
CA GLY A 163 -0.61 -22.24 -17.99
C GLY A 163 -1.51 -22.60 -19.18
N ASP A 164 -2.69 -23.17 -18.89
CA ASP A 164 -3.49 -23.89 -19.86
C ASP A 164 -4.71 -23.12 -20.37
N MET A 165 -5.14 -22.06 -19.66
CA MET A 165 -6.42 -21.42 -19.94
C MET A 165 -6.35 -19.91 -19.78
N PRO A 166 -6.97 -19.13 -20.68
CA PRO A 166 -7.05 -17.69 -20.54
C PRO A 166 -7.79 -17.27 -19.25
N GLY A 167 -7.32 -16.21 -18.58
CA GLY A 167 -7.92 -15.70 -17.34
C GLY A 167 -9.41 -15.37 -17.46
N LYS A 168 -9.85 -14.92 -18.66
CA LYS A 168 -11.28 -14.68 -18.93
C LYS A 168 -12.13 -15.93 -18.78
N VAL A 169 -11.64 -17.09 -19.19
CA VAL A 169 -12.39 -18.37 -19.07
C VAL A 169 -12.55 -18.73 -17.60
N TYR A 170 -11.50 -18.55 -16.78
CA TYR A 170 -11.61 -18.73 -15.33
C TYR A 170 -12.61 -17.76 -14.71
N PHE A 171 -12.52 -16.48 -15.08
CA PHE A 171 -13.42 -15.45 -14.56
C PHE A 171 -14.89 -15.78 -14.86
N ASP A 172 -15.19 -16.18 -16.11
CA ASP A 172 -16.55 -16.49 -16.53
C ASP A 172 -17.07 -17.80 -15.88
N GLY A 173 -16.18 -18.77 -15.60
CA GLY A 173 -16.53 -20.04 -14.97
C GLY A 173 -16.69 -19.99 -13.44
N LEU A 174 -16.10 -18.98 -12.78
CA LEU A 174 -16.18 -18.79 -11.33
C LEU A 174 -17.26 -17.78 -10.89
N ARG A 175 -17.92 -17.13 -11.84
CA ARG A 175 -18.96 -16.12 -11.63
C ARG A 175 -20.36 -16.74 -11.70
#